data_03079d3bdabb6766e8c5467c6d42e67b
#
_entry.id   03079d3bdabb6766e8c5467c6d42e67b
#
_cell.length_a   1.000
_cell.length_b   1.000
_cell.length_c   1.000
_cell.angle_alpha   90.00
_cell.angle_beta   90.00
_cell.angle_gamma   90.00
#
_symmetry.space_group_name_H-M   'P 1'
#
loop_
_entity.id
_entity.type
_entity.pdbx_description
1 polymer ?
#
loop_
_entity_poly.entity_id
_entity_poly.type
_entity_poly.pdbx_seq_one_letter_code
_entity_poly.pdbx_strand_id
1 'polypeptide(L)'
;MQIKNASNLCEYMFSNCSRTGICFYAIPSTVKVENGSPDGNGGFGIAYKSTSEDYGMLIVFSYGKAVYMKIKSITWDNWKKVKFIE
;
A
#
# COMPACT_ATOMS: atom_id res chain seq x y z
N MET A 1 -9.40 -5.53 6.12
CA MET A 1 -10.27 -5.47 4.93
C MET A 1 -9.58 -6.19 3.78
N GLN A 2 -10.34 -6.94 3.01
CA GLN A 2 -9.79 -7.65 1.85
C GLN A 2 -10.08 -6.88 0.57
N ILE A 3 -9.05 -6.66 -0.22
CA ILE A 3 -9.17 -5.99 -1.51
C ILE A 3 -9.47 -7.04 -2.58
N LYS A 4 -10.55 -6.86 -3.34
CA LYS A 4 -10.91 -7.81 -4.38
C LYS A 4 -10.50 -7.35 -5.77
N ASN A 5 -10.90 -6.16 -6.15
CA ASN A 5 -10.65 -5.61 -7.48
C ASN A 5 -10.31 -4.13 -7.34
N ALA A 6 -9.03 -3.83 -7.23
CA ALA A 6 -8.58 -2.45 -7.19
C ALA A 6 -7.95 -2.09 -8.54
N SER A 7 -8.45 -1.02 -9.17
CA SER A 7 -7.82 -0.50 -10.37
C SER A 7 -6.57 0.32 -10.03
N ASN A 8 -6.52 0.85 -8.81
CA ASN A 8 -5.35 1.55 -8.29
C ASN A 8 -5.24 1.24 -6.80
N LEU A 9 -4.30 0.38 -6.45
CA LEU A 9 -4.14 -0.09 -5.08
C LEU A 9 -3.87 1.04 -4.10
N CYS A 10 -2.99 1.96 -4.47
CA CYS A 10 -2.60 3.09 -3.64
C CYS A 10 -3.81 3.94 -3.28
N GLU A 11 -4.59 4.32 -4.28
CA GLU A 11 -5.81 5.12 -4.09
C GLU A 11 -6.83 4.35 -3.25
N TYR A 12 -7.00 3.06 -3.53
CA TYR A 12 -7.95 2.23 -2.80
C TYR A 12 -7.60 2.18 -1.30
N MET A 13 -6.35 1.86 -0.99
CA MET A 13 -5.91 1.73 0.40
C MET A 13 -6.04 3.05 1.14
N PHE A 14 -5.63 4.14 0.51
CA PHE A 14 -5.66 5.44 1.15
C PHE A 14 -7.08 5.96 1.32
N SER A 15 -7.92 5.84 0.30
CA SER A 15 -9.31 6.33 0.34
C SER A 15 -10.17 5.58 1.35
N ASN A 16 -9.89 4.30 1.55
CA ASN A 16 -10.66 3.48 2.48
C ASN A 16 -10.11 3.50 3.88
N CYS A 17 -9.02 4.21 4.12
CA CYS A 17 -8.53 4.44 5.46
C CYS A 17 -9.44 5.45 6.17
N SER A 18 -9.67 5.27 7.46
CA SER A 18 -10.45 6.23 8.21
C SER A 18 -9.75 7.58 8.22
N ARG A 19 -10.49 8.64 8.56
CA ARG A 19 -10.04 10.03 8.46
C ARG A 19 -8.63 10.25 9.02
N THR A 20 -8.34 9.64 10.13
CA THR A 20 -6.99 9.58 10.69
C THR A 20 -6.78 8.20 11.23
N GLY A 21 -5.61 7.63 11.02
CA GLY A 21 -5.31 6.36 11.62
C GLY A 21 -4.66 5.38 10.69
N ILE A 22 -4.68 4.15 11.12
CA ILE A 22 -4.01 3.04 10.46
C ILE A 22 -5.04 1.99 10.06
N CYS A 23 -4.98 1.54 8.82
CA CYS A 23 -5.84 0.48 8.31
C CYS A 23 -5.01 -0.66 7.78
N PHE A 24 -5.54 -1.88 7.88
CA PHE A 24 -4.88 -3.10 7.47
C PHE A 24 -5.65 -3.73 6.31
N TYR A 25 -4.94 -4.26 5.32
CA TYR A 25 -5.55 -4.81 4.12
C TYR A 25 -4.93 -6.14 3.75
N ALA A 26 -5.78 -7.07 3.30
CA ALA A 26 -5.32 -8.27 2.62
C ALA A 26 -5.34 -7.99 1.12
N ILE A 27 -4.21 -8.14 0.46
CA ILE A 27 -4.04 -7.82 -0.95
C ILE A 27 -3.93 -9.12 -1.74
N PRO A 28 -4.90 -9.42 -2.62
CA PRO A 28 -4.82 -10.65 -3.40
C PRO A 28 -3.85 -10.51 -4.58
N SER A 29 -3.34 -11.63 -5.05
CA SER A 29 -2.43 -11.63 -6.20
C SER A 29 -3.11 -11.23 -7.51
N THR A 30 -4.42 -11.08 -7.50
CA THR A 30 -5.16 -10.56 -8.66
C THR A 30 -4.93 -9.09 -8.89
N VAL A 31 -4.45 -8.36 -7.87
CA VAL A 31 -4.05 -6.96 -8.04
C VAL A 31 -2.64 -6.95 -8.60
N LYS A 32 -2.52 -6.57 -9.86
CA LYS A 32 -1.26 -6.63 -10.60
C LYS A 32 -0.45 -5.34 -10.48
N VAL A 33 0.77 -5.35 -11.00
CA VAL A 33 1.65 -4.17 -10.97
C VAL A 33 1.00 -2.99 -11.69
N GLU A 34 0.33 -3.23 -12.80
CA GLU A 34 -0.38 -2.18 -13.54
C GLU A 34 -1.56 -1.59 -12.75
N ASN A 35 -2.01 -2.29 -11.71
CA ASN A 35 -3.06 -1.80 -10.81
C ASN A 35 -2.49 -1.21 -9.52
N GLY A 36 -1.19 -0.99 -9.46
CA GLY A 36 -0.55 -0.31 -8.36
C GLY A 36 0.12 -1.20 -7.33
N SER A 37 0.09 -2.51 -7.49
CA SER A 37 0.82 -3.41 -6.60
C SER A 37 2.33 -3.25 -6.80
N PRO A 38 3.15 -3.34 -5.74
CA PRO A 38 4.60 -3.22 -5.90
C PRO A 38 5.22 -4.37 -6.70
N ASP A 39 4.70 -5.58 -6.60
CA ASP A 39 5.26 -6.74 -7.30
C ASP A 39 4.23 -7.74 -7.84
N GLY A 40 2.95 -7.50 -7.60
CA GLY A 40 1.89 -8.35 -8.13
C GLY A 40 1.70 -9.68 -7.41
N ASN A 41 2.39 -9.91 -6.30
CA ASN A 41 2.32 -11.20 -5.60
C ASN A 41 1.27 -11.27 -4.50
N GLY A 42 0.63 -10.15 -4.20
CA GLY A 42 -0.28 -10.08 -3.08
C GLY A 42 0.47 -10.01 -1.75
N GLY A 43 -0.27 -9.93 -0.66
CA GLY A 43 0.33 -9.86 0.66
C GLY A 43 -0.55 -9.12 1.64
N PHE A 44 0.09 -8.48 2.60
CA PHE A 44 -0.54 -7.74 3.66
C PHE A 44 -0.12 -6.28 3.60
N GLY A 45 -1.08 -5.38 3.62
CA GLY A 45 -0.81 -3.95 3.52
C GLY A 45 -1.24 -3.18 4.76
N ILE A 46 -0.49 -2.14 5.06
CA ILE A 46 -0.82 -1.18 6.11
C ILE A 46 -0.87 0.20 5.47
N ALA A 47 -1.94 0.93 5.72
CA ALA A 47 -2.07 2.31 5.26
C ALA A 47 -2.16 3.24 6.47
N TYR A 48 -1.42 4.34 6.42
CA TYR A 48 -1.53 5.42 7.38
C TYR A 48 -2.00 6.67 6.66
N LYS A 49 -2.99 7.35 7.22
CA LYS A 49 -3.54 8.58 6.68
C LYS A 49 -3.51 9.65 7.75
N SER A 50 -2.84 10.76 7.46
CA SER A 50 -2.77 11.88 8.40
C SER A 50 -4.06 12.70 8.35
N THR A 51 -4.21 13.60 9.32
CA THR A 51 -5.41 14.47 9.40
C THR A 51 -5.57 15.35 8.19
N SER A 52 -4.47 15.80 7.59
CA SER A 52 -4.54 16.71 6.45
C SER A 52 -4.86 16.01 5.13
N GLU A 53 -4.76 14.68 5.09
CA GLU A 53 -4.92 13.87 3.89
C GLU A 53 -3.86 14.15 2.81
N ASP A 54 -2.96 15.10 3.05
CA ASP A 54 -1.83 15.40 2.15
C ASP A 54 -0.64 14.50 2.42
N TYR A 55 -0.63 13.85 3.59
CA TYR A 55 0.48 13.00 4.04
C TYR A 55 -0.03 11.64 4.42
N GLY A 56 0.75 10.65 4.12
CA GLY A 56 0.42 9.29 4.48
C GLY A 56 1.50 8.34 4.02
N MET A 57 1.30 7.07 4.27
CA MET A 57 2.23 6.05 3.80
C MET A 57 1.54 4.71 3.66
N LEU A 58 2.08 3.90 2.78
CA LEU A 58 1.65 2.54 2.57
C LEU A 58 2.85 1.61 2.76
N ILE A 59 2.63 0.49 3.43
CA ILE A 59 3.63 -0.56 3.59
C ILE A 59 2.97 -1.85 3.14
N VAL A 60 3.66 -2.60 2.28
CA VAL A 60 3.17 -3.89 1.79
C VAL A 60 4.19 -4.96 2.11
N PHE A 61 3.75 -5.96 2.86
CA PHE A 61 4.51 -7.18 3.13
C PHE A 61 4.09 -8.19 2.09
N SER A 62 4.93 -8.37 1.07
CA SER A 62 4.59 -9.18 -0.08
C SER A 62 4.86 -10.66 0.16
N TYR A 63 3.99 -11.51 -0.40
CA TYR A 63 4.25 -12.95 -0.43
C TYR A 63 5.47 -13.29 -1.29
N GLY A 64 5.96 -12.33 -2.09
CA GLY A 64 7.24 -12.47 -2.79
C GLY A 64 8.46 -12.29 -1.89
N LYS A 65 8.24 -12.31 -0.55
CA LYS A 65 9.29 -12.23 0.47
C LYS A 65 10.03 -10.90 0.44
N ALA A 66 9.29 -9.83 0.26
CA ALA A 66 9.84 -8.47 0.24
C ALA A 66 8.89 -7.53 0.96
N VAL A 67 9.42 -6.41 1.42
CA VAL A 67 8.62 -5.34 2.02
C VAL A 67 8.82 -4.10 1.16
N TYR A 68 7.71 -3.47 0.82
CA TYR A 68 7.72 -2.25 0.00
C TYR A 68 7.04 -1.13 0.77
N MET A 69 7.48 0.10 0.53
CA MET A 69 6.83 1.26 1.11
C MET A 69 6.65 2.36 0.09
N LYS A 70 5.66 3.20 0.33
CA LYS A 70 5.33 4.31 -0.52
C LYS A 70 4.87 5.46 0.37
N ILE A 71 5.37 6.65 0.13
CA ILE A 71 5.09 7.80 0.97
C ILE A 71 4.36 8.86 0.17
N LYS A 72 3.33 9.44 0.77
CA LYS A 72 2.63 10.59 0.22
C LYS A 72 3.07 11.83 0.97
N SER A 73 3.63 12.78 0.24
CA SER A 73 3.92 14.13 0.73
C SER A 73 3.32 15.08 -0.30
N ILE A 74 2.02 15.33 -0.16
CA ILE A 74 1.16 16.02 -1.12
C ILE A 74 0.90 15.12 -2.33
N THR A 75 1.94 14.56 -2.94
CA THR A 75 1.83 13.57 -4.01
C THR A 75 2.54 12.27 -3.60
N TRP A 76 2.12 11.17 -4.21
CA TRP A 76 2.74 9.87 -3.93
C TRP A 76 4.08 9.74 -4.65
N ASP A 77 5.07 9.16 -3.96
CA ASP A 77 6.31 8.75 -4.61
C ASP A 77 6.14 7.34 -5.19
N ASN A 78 7.22 6.75 -5.68
CA ASN A 78 7.21 5.39 -6.21
C ASN A 78 7.43 4.38 -5.09
N TRP A 79 7.01 3.14 -5.32
CA TRP A 79 7.30 2.05 -4.39
C TRP A 79 8.79 1.89 -4.20
N LYS A 80 9.21 1.76 -2.95
CA LYS A 80 10.59 1.49 -2.59
C LYS A 80 10.65 0.16 -1.87
N LYS A 81 11.58 -0.68 -2.28
CA LYS A 81 11.81 -1.96 -1.63
C LYS A 81 12.69 -1.74 -0.41
N VAL A 82 12.22 -2.20 0.73
CA VAL A 82 12.98 -2.11 1.97
C VAL A 82 14.07 -3.16 1.95
N LYS A 83 15.31 -2.75 2.20
CA LYS A 83 16.45 -3.67 2.28
C LYS A 83 16.68 -4.06 3.72
N PHE A 84 16.90 -5.34 3.93
CA PHE A 84 17.24 -5.85 5.25
C PHE A 84 18.73 -6.15 5.28
N ILE A 85 19.37 -5.77 6.37
CA ILE A 85 20.77 -6.04 6.60
C ILE A 85 20.83 -7.23 7.56
N GLU A 86 21.47 -8.29 7.09
CA GLU A 86 21.63 -9.50 7.91
C GLU A 86 23.02 -9.56 8.51
#